data_58c9499f2148f6248602e49f0d5f782d
#
_entry.id   58c9499f2148f6248602e49f0d5f782d
#
_cell.length_a   1.000
_cell.length_b   1.000
_cell.length_c   1.000
_cell.angle_alpha   90.00
_cell.angle_beta   90.00
_cell.angle_gamma   90.00
#
_symmetry.space_group_name_H-M   'P 1'
#
loop_
_entity.id
_entity.type
_entity.pdbx_description
1 polymer ?
#
loop_
_entity_poly.entity_id
_entity_poly.type
_entity_poly.pdbx_seq_one_letter_code
_entity_poly.pdbx_strand_id
1 'polypeptide(L)'
;MRTAVPPEIQPVHASTFQALRHRNFRLWFFGQLTSLVGTWMQTIAQNWLVYQLTGSAWDLGLLNFVGAIPLVPLTLHAGAIADRFSKRRIIFLTQASMMALAFVLAILCATGLVRLWHVLALAFLLGAVQAIDIPARQAFVIELVGREDLANAIALNSGTFHGARVIGPAVAGILVATLGVSGAFFLNGVSFLAVL
;
A
#
# COMPACT_ATOMS: atom_id res chain seq x y z
N MET A 1 -6.37 -14.88 58.27
CA MET A 1 -6.57 -14.16 57.03
C MET A 1 -5.41 -14.48 56.11
N ARG A 2 -5.58 -15.37 55.11
CA ARG A 2 -4.56 -15.67 54.11
C ARG A 2 -4.75 -14.67 52.97
N THR A 3 -3.81 -13.74 52.79
CA THR A 3 -3.75 -12.85 51.65
C THR A 3 -3.44 -13.68 50.42
N ALA A 4 -4.40 -13.80 49.50
CA ALA A 4 -4.18 -14.43 48.21
C ALA A 4 -3.17 -13.59 47.42
N VAL A 5 -2.02 -14.18 47.14
CA VAL A 5 -1.01 -13.58 46.23
C VAL A 5 -1.64 -13.52 44.84
N PRO A 6 -1.65 -12.34 44.16
CA PRO A 6 -2.17 -12.25 42.82
C PRO A 6 -1.34 -13.18 41.89
N PRO A 7 -1.96 -13.81 40.90
CA PRO A 7 -1.23 -14.64 39.95
C PRO A 7 -0.13 -13.81 39.26
N GLU A 8 1.09 -14.29 39.37
CA GLU A 8 2.28 -13.72 38.73
C GLU A 8 2.05 -13.72 37.22
N ILE A 9 1.92 -12.53 36.64
CA ILE A 9 1.79 -12.37 35.21
C ILE A 9 3.16 -12.77 34.60
N GLN A 10 3.26 -14.03 34.20
CA GLN A 10 4.45 -14.49 33.46
C GLN A 10 4.59 -13.68 32.21
N PRO A 11 5.77 -13.07 31.93
CA PRO A 11 6.01 -12.37 30.69
C PRO A 11 5.91 -13.40 29.56
N VAL A 12 4.88 -13.27 28.75
CA VAL A 12 4.79 -14.01 27.50
C VAL A 12 5.95 -13.51 26.65
N HIS A 13 7.02 -14.28 26.52
CA HIS A 13 8.09 -14.04 25.56
C HIS A 13 7.52 -14.17 24.15
N ALA A 14 6.78 -13.17 23.73
CA ALA A 14 6.26 -13.09 22.37
C ALA A 14 7.47 -12.90 21.43
N SER A 15 7.81 -13.93 20.67
CA SER A 15 8.80 -13.83 19.62
C SER A 15 8.39 -12.70 18.66
N THR A 16 9.31 -11.81 18.33
CA THR A 16 9.08 -10.66 17.41
C THR A 16 8.43 -11.07 16.08
N PHE A 17 8.57 -12.33 15.69
CA PHE A 17 8.06 -12.88 14.43
C PHE A 17 6.98 -13.96 14.61
N GLN A 18 6.29 -13.95 15.75
CA GLN A 18 5.32 -15.00 16.11
C GLN A 18 4.17 -15.11 15.09
N ALA A 19 3.65 -14.01 14.60
CA ALA A 19 2.58 -13.99 13.60
C ALA A 19 2.99 -14.64 12.26
N LEU A 20 4.27 -14.66 11.90
CA LEU A 20 4.76 -15.34 10.68
C LEU A 20 4.68 -16.88 10.74
N ARG A 21 4.33 -17.47 11.88
CA ARG A 21 4.00 -18.91 12.00
C ARG A 21 2.75 -19.25 11.20
N HIS A 22 1.80 -18.33 11.12
CA HIS A 22 0.60 -18.51 10.33
C HIS A 22 0.94 -18.42 8.84
N ARG A 23 0.81 -19.54 8.11
CA ARG A 23 1.15 -19.63 6.68
C ARG A 23 0.46 -18.54 5.85
N ASN A 24 -0.83 -18.31 6.10
CA ASN A 24 -1.59 -17.32 5.35
C ASN A 24 -1.11 -15.88 5.63
N PHE A 25 -0.80 -15.56 6.89
CA PHE A 25 -0.23 -14.26 7.23
C PHE A 25 1.17 -14.08 6.65
N ARG A 26 2.00 -15.11 6.63
CA ARG A 26 3.34 -15.06 6.03
C ARG A 26 3.28 -14.77 4.53
N LEU A 27 2.41 -15.44 3.79
CA LEU A 27 2.21 -15.17 2.35
C LEU A 27 1.71 -13.75 2.12
N TRP A 28 0.71 -13.34 2.90
CA TRP A 28 0.21 -11.97 2.89
C TRP A 28 1.31 -10.95 3.18
N PHE A 29 2.13 -11.17 4.21
CA PHE A 29 3.19 -10.26 4.63
C PHE A 29 4.20 -9.99 3.51
N PHE A 30 4.71 -11.04 2.86
CA PHE A 30 5.68 -10.88 1.78
C PHE A 30 5.05 -10.29 0.50
N GLY A 31 3.86 -10.70 0.15
CA GLY A 31 3.11 -10.09 -0.97
C GLY A 31 2.87 -8.61 -0.73
N GLN A 32 2.43 -8.27 0.48
CA GLN A 32 2.16 -6.90 0.90
C GLN A 32 3.43 -6.03 0.92
N LEU A 33 4.56 -6.57 1.41
CA LEU A 33 5.84 -5.86 1.40
C LEU A 33 6.25 -5.51 -0.04
N THR A 34 6.18 -6.47 -0.96
CA THR A 34 6.50 -6.27 -2.38
C THR A 34 5.62 -5.19 -3.00
N SER A 35 4.30 -5.28 -2.80
CA SER A 35 3.34 -4.31 -3.33
C SER A 35 3.51 -2.91 -2.73
N LEU A 36 3.80 -2.81 -1.43
CA LEU A 36 4.04 -1.52 -0.78
C LEU A 36 5.33 -0.85 -1.25
N VAL A 37 6.41 -1.62 -1.43
CA VAL A 37 7.65 -1.08 -2.02
C VAL A 37 7.37 -0.53 -3.41
N GLY A 38 6.61 -1.27 -4.25
CA GLY A 38 6.18 -0.81 -5.57
C GLY A 38 5.34 0.47 -5.50
N THR A 39 4.41 0.57 -4.56
CA THR A 39 3.55 1.75 -4.38
C THR A 39 4.37 2.99 -3.98
N TRP A 40 5.30 2.87 -3.03
CA TRP A 40 6.17 3.97 -2.64
C TRP A 40 7.14 4.38 -3.76
N MET A 41 7.65 3.38 -4.50
CA MET A 41 8.44 3.61 -5.71
C MET A 41 7.63 4.41 -6.75
N GLN A 42 6.38 4.01 -7.02
CA GLN A 42 5.51 4.73 -7.95
C GLN A 42 5.28 6.17 -7.51
N THR A 43 5.06 6.43 -6.23
CA THR A 43 4.88 7.78 -5.71
C THR A 43 6.05 8.69 -6.08
N ILE A 44 7.27 8.22 -5.93
CA ILE A 44 8.48 8.99 -6.28
C ILE A 44 8.59 9.16 -7.80
N ALA A 45 8.42 8.07 -8.57
CA ALA A 45 8.48 8.11 -10.03
C ALA A 45 7.41 9.04 -10.63
N GLN A 46 6.22 9.10 -10.02
CA GLN A 46 5.13 9.95 -10.46
C GLN A 46 5.40 11.43 -10.17
N ASN A 47 5.95 11.76 -9.00
CA ASN A 47 6.39 13.12 -8.70
C ASN A 47 7.52 13.56 -9.66
N TRP A 48 8.49 12.67 -9.93
CA TRP A 48 9.56 12.93 -10.89
C TRP A 48 9.01 13.18 -12.30
N LEU A 49 8.07 12.36 -12.76
CA LEU A 49 7.40 12.53 -14.04
C LEU A 49 6.72 13.89 -14.16
N VAL A 50 5.95 14.30 -13.13
CA VAL A 50 5.28 15.62 -13.14
C VAL A 50 6.31 16.72 -13.21
N TYR A 51 7.41 16.64 -12.46
CA TYR A 51 8.47 17.63 -12.52
C TYR A 51 9.13 17.69 -13.92
N GLN A 52 9.35 16.54 -14.57
CA GLN A 52 9.87 16.50 -15.94
C GLN A 52 8.91 17.13 -16.98
N LEU A 53 7.61 16.96 -16.78
CA LEU A 53 6.58 17.50 -17.70
C LEU A 53 6.37 19.00 -17.54
N THR A 54 6.54 19.55 -16.35
CA THR A 54 6.07 20.93 -16.05
C THR A 54 7.17 21.85 -15.52
N GLY A 55 8.24 21.31 -14.93
CA GLY A 55 9.26 22.09 -14.23
C GLY A 55 8.76 22.82 -12.98
N SER A 56 7.53 22.54 -12.53
CA SER A 56 6.79 23.31 -11.53
C SER A 56 6.69 22.58 -10.19
N ALA A 57 7.18 23.19 -9.12
CA ALA A 57 6.97 22.69 -7.76
C ALA A 57 5.51 22.77 -7.33
N TRP A 58 4.73 23.71 -7.88
CA TRP A 58 3.30 23.83 -7.64
C TRP A 58 2.55 22.58 -8.12
N ASP A 59 2.89 22.05 -9.29
CA ASP A 59 2.24 20.88 -9.86
C ASP A 59 2.54 19.60 -9.07
N LEU A 60 3.68 19.54 -8.37
CA LEU A 60 3.97 18.47 -7.41
C LEU A 60 3.00 18.54 -6.22
N GLY A 61 2.76 19.75 -5.70
CA GLY A 61 1.76 19.95 -4.65
C GLY A 61 0.35 19.60 -5.12
N LEU A 62 -0.02 20.02 -6.33
CA LEU A 62 -1.30 19.71 -6.95
C LEU A 62 -1.50 18.20 -7.13
N LEU A 63 -0.49 17.48 -7.60
CA LEU A 63 -0.53 16.02 -7.74
C LEU A 63 -0.88 15.34 -6.41
N ASN A 64 -0.13 15.66 -5.37
CA ASN A 64 -0.32 15.05 -4.06
C ASN A 64 -1.67 15.44 -3.44
N PHE A 65 -2.10 16.68 -3.62
CA PHE A 65 -3.39 17.16 -3.18
C PHE A 65 -4.55 16.45 -3.88
N VAL A 66 -4.52 16.36 -5.21
CA VAL A 66 -5.55 15.67 -6.01
C VAL A 66 -5.65 14.19 -5.65
N GLY A 67 -4.52 13.52 -5.41
CA GLY A 67 -4.49 12.13 -4.93
C GLY A 67 -5.08 11.97 -3.53
N ALA A 68 -4.98 12.99 -2.67
CA ALA A 68 -5.51 12.96 -1.32
C ALA A 68 -7.01 13.33 -1.23
N ILE A 69 -7.56 14.08 -2.18
CA ILE A 69 -8.98 14.52 -2.16
C ILE A 69 -9.96 13.38 -1.90
N PRO A 70 -9.91 12.25 -2.63
CA PRO A 70 -10.88 11.20 -2.43
C PRO A 70 -10.69 10.41 -1.14
N LEU A 71 -9.52 10.51 -0.52
CA LEU A 71 -9.17 9.71 0.66
C LEU A 71 -10.08 10.04 1.84
N VAL A 72 -10.26 11.32 2.16
CA VAL A 72 -11.04 11.76 3.33
C VAL A 72 -12.52 11.34 3.23
N PRO A 73 -13.28 11.73 2.18
CA PRO A 73 -14.70 11.40 2.12
C PRO A 73 -14.95 9.91 1.95
N LEU A 74 -14.11 9.19 1.19
CA LEU A 74 -14.32 7.77 0.94
C LEU A 74 -13.92 6.89 2.12
N THR A 75 -12.90 7.27 2.91
CA THR A 75 -12.52 6.51 4.11
C THR A 75 -13.64 6.46 5.14
N LEU A 76 -14.45 7.53 5.27
CA LEU A 76 -15.60 7.55 6.16
C LEU A 76 -16.66 6.48 5.78
N HIS A 77 -16.79 6.17 4.50
CA HIS A 77 -17.72 5.17 3.98
C HIS A 77 -17.09 3.77 3.83
N ALA A 78 -15.77 3.72 3.77
CA ALA A 78 -15.02 2.48 3.53
C ALA A 78 -15.19 1.45 4.65
N GLY A 79 -15.36 1.89 5.91
CA GLY A 79 -15.68 1.02 7.03
C GLY A 79 -16.99 0.26 6.80
N ALA A 80 -18.05 0.96 6.42
CA ALA A 80 -19.35 0.34 6.12
C ALA A 80 -19.28 -0.63 4.92
N ILE A 81 -18.45 -0.36 3.93
CA ILE A 81 -18.20 -1.24 2.79
C ILE A 81 -17.44 -2.50 3.27
N ALA A 82 -16.40 -2.33 4.08
CA ALA A 82 -15.61 -3.43 4.62
C ALA A 82 -16.43 -4.38 5.52
N ASP A 83 -17.48 -3.87 6.18
CA ASP A 83 -18.37 -4.67 7.01
C ASP A 83 -19.40 -5.47 6.18
N ARG A 84 -19.79 -4.97 5.01
CA ARG A 84 -20.82 -5.59 4.15
C ARG A 84 -20.27 -6.64 3.19
N PHE A 85 -19.04 -6.50 2.77
CA PHE A 85 -18.43 -7.38 1.77
C PHE A 85 -17.25 -8.17 2.36
N SER A 86 -16.95 -9.32 1.75
CA SER A 86 -15.77 -10.08 2.17
C SER A 86 -14.49 -9.27 1.88
N LYS A 87 -13.66 -9.06 2.90
CA LYS A 87 -12.41 -8.27 2.84
C LYS A 87 -11.49 -8.78 1.74
N ARG A 88 -11.45 -10.11 1.54
CA ARG A 88 -10.67 -10.72 0.45
C ARG A 88 -11.13 -10.24 -0.94
N ARG A 89 -12.45 -10.12 -1.19
CA ARG A 89 -12.97 -9.63 -2.47
C ARG A 89 -12.65 -8.14 -2.67
N ILE A 90 -12.78 -7.35 -1.60
CA ILE A 90 -12.42 -5.92 -1.65
C ILE A 90 -10.96 -5.78 -2.02
N ILE A 91 -10.06 -6.46 -1.31
CA ILE A 91 -8.62 -6.40 -1.57
C ILE A 91 -8.29 -6.87 -2.99
N PHE A 92 -8.90 -7.95 -3.46
CA PHE A 92 -8.70 -8.41 -4.83
C PHE A 92 -9.07 -7.34 -5.86
N LEU A 93 -10.25 -6.71 -5.71
CA LEU A 93 -10.72 -5.69 -6.63
C LEU A 93 -9.87 -4.41 -6.56
N THR A 94 -9.51 -3.96 -5.36
CA THR A 94 -8.68 -2.77 -5.18
C THR A 94 -7.27 -2.97 -5.72
N GLN A 95 -6.65 -4.12 -5.47
CA GLN A 95 -5.32 -4.45 -5.99
C GLN A 95 -5.34 -4.58 -7.52
N ALA A 96 -6.36 -5.24 -8.10
CA ALA A 96 -6.52 -5.31 -9.55
C ALA A 96 -6.74 -3.92 -10.18
N SER A 97 -7.50 -3.05 -9.52
CA SER A 97 -7.70 -1.66 -9.97
C SER A 97 -6.40 -0.86 -9.93
N MET A 98 -5.64 -0.94 -8.83
CA MET A 98 -4.34 -0.27 -8.71
C MET A 98 -3.33 -0.77 -9.74
N MET A 99 -3.31 -2.09 -9.99
CA MET A 99 -2.52 -2.70 -11.05
C MET A 99 -2.88 -2.13 -12.43
N ALA A 100 -4.16 -2.06 -12.77
CA ALA A 100 -4.62 -1.49 -14.03
C ALA A 100 -4.23 -0.02 -14.18
N LEU A 101 -4.40 0.80 -13.13
CA LEU A 101 -3.97 2.22 -13.13
C LEU A 101 -2.47 2.37 -13.33
N ALA A 102 -1.64 1.51 -12.72
CA ALA A 102 -0.20 1.51 -12.90
C ALA A 102 0.19 1.15 -14.33
N PHE A 103 -0.44 0.14 -14.95
CA PHE A 103 -0.20 -0.21 -16.35
C PHE A 103 -0.65 0.87 -17.32
N VAL A 104 -1.81 1.51 -17.10
CA VAL A 104 -2.26 2.65 -17.91
C VAL A 104 -1.22 3.76 -17.88
N LEU A 105 -0.70 4.11 -16.70
CA LEU A 105 0.33 5.13 -16.57
C LEU A 105 1.64 4.71 -17.24
N ALA A 106 2.05 3.45 -17.12
CA ALA A 106 3.23 2.90 -17.80
C ALA A 106 3.11 3.00 -19.32
N ILE A 107 1.96 2.64 -19.89
CA ILE A 107 1.69 2.70 -21.33
C ILE A 107 1.71 4.15 -21.81
N LEU A 108 1.04 5.08 -21.12
CA LEU A 108 1.04 6.50 -21.47
C LEU A 108 2.45 7.09 -21.48
N CYS A 109 3.30 6.69 -20.54
CA CYS A 109 4.70 7.12 -20.51
C CYS A 109 5.51 6.47 -21.64
N ALA A 110 5.36 5.18 -21.88
CA ALA A 110 6.09 4.45 -22.92
C ALA A 110 5.76 4.95 -24.34
N THR A 111 4.50 5.36 -24.57
CA THR A 111 4.04 5.91 -25.85
C THR A 111 4.32 7.41 -26.01
N GLY A 112 4.82 8.10 -24.99
CA GLY A 112 5.03 9.53 -25.01
C GLY A 112 3.75 10.38 -25.01
N LEU A 113 2.58 9.76 -24.82
CA LEU A 113 1.28 10.43 -24.80
C LEU A 113 0.90 11.00 -23.43
N VAL A 114 1.74 10.78 -22.42
CA VAL A 114 1.48 11.25 -21.06
C VAL A 114 1.44 12.78 -21.01
N ARG A 115 0.44 13.30 -20.31
CA ARG A 115 0.26 14.74 -20.00
C ARG A 115 -0.08 14.90 -18.54
N LEU A 116 0.12 16.08 -17.96
CA LEU A 116 -0.17 16.37 -16.56
C LEU A 116 -1.58 15.93 -16.14
N TRP A 117 -2.60 16.23 -16.93
CA TRP A 117 -3.98 15.87 -16.57
C TRP A 117 -4.22 14.35 -16.49
N HIS A 118 -3.51 13.52 -17.31
CA HIS A 118 -3.56 12.07 -17.18
C HIS A 118 -3.02 11.63 -15.82
N VAL A 119 -1.88 12.21 -15.42
CA VAL A 119 -1.25 11.87 -14.13
C VAL A 119 -2.14 12.26 -12.97
N LEU A 120 -2.76 13.46 -13.03
CA LEU A 120 -3.70 13.94 -12.00
C LEU A 120 -4.95 13.05 -11.91
N ALA A 121 -5.55 12.69 -13.06
CA ALA A 121 -6.73 11.82 -13.09
C ALA A 121 -6.43 10.44 -12.51
N LEU A 122 -5.28 9.83 -12.89
CA LEU A 122 -4.86 8.53 -12.36
C LEU A 122 -4.50 8.60 -10.88
N ALA A 123 -3.92 9.71 -10.41
CA ALA A 123 -3.65 9.94 -8.99
C ALA A 123 -4.95 10.04 -8.17
N PHE A 124 -5.96 10.75 -8.67
CA PHE A 124 -7.28 10.81 -8.04
C PHE A 124 -7.93 9.44 -7.94
N LEU A 125 -7.95 8.67 -9.03
CA LEU A 125 -8.50 7.31 -9.03
C LEU A 125 -7.74 6.37 -8.09
N LEU A 126 -6.41 6.47 -8.07
CA LEU A 126 -5.56 5.70 -7.16
C LEU A 126 -5.91 6.03 -5.69
N GLY A 127 -6.04 7.32 -5.35
CA GLY A 127 -6.45 7.76 -4.02
C GLY A 127 -7.83 7.23 -3.62
N ALA A 128 -8.78 7.22 -4.56
CA ALA A 128 -10.12 6.67 -4.33
C ALA A 128 -10.08 5.15 -4.04
N VAL A 129 -9.29 4.40 -4.79
CA VAL A 129 -9.11 2.96 -4.56
C VAL A 129 -8.41 2.70 -3.23
N GLN A 130 -7.36 3.47 -2.89
CA GLN A 130 -6.63 3.35 -1.62
C GLN A 130 -7.50 3.66 -0.40
N ALA A 131 -8.45 4.59 -0.51
CA ALA A 131 -9.38 4.91 0.57
C ALA A 131 -10.22 3.69 1.02
N ILE A 132 -10.52 2.78 0.09
CA ILE A 132 -11.25 1.54 0.36
C ILE A 132 -10.29 0.41 0.76
N ASP A 133 -9.12 0.35 0.11
CA ASP A 133 -8.15 -0.72 0.27
C ASP A 133 -7.50 -0.71 1.68
N ILE A 134 -7.13 0.46 2.19
CA ILE A 134 -6.41 0.59 3.47
C ILE A 134 -7.21 -0.02 4.64
N PRO A 135 -8.47 0.37 4.90
CA PRO A 135 -9.24 -0.22 6.01
C PRO A 135 -9.55 -1.71 5.78
N ALA A 136 -9.81 -2.13 4.55
CA ALA A 136 -10.05 -3.53 4.23
C ALA A 136 -8.82 -4.40 4.56
N ARG A 137 -7.61 -3.95 4.24
CA ARG A 137 -6.36 -4.64 4.60
C ARG A 137 -6.13 -4.70 6.10
N GLN A 138 -6.38 -3.63 6.82
CA GLN A 138 -6.24 -3.61 8.29
C GLN A 138 -7.18 -4.62 8.94
N ALA A 139 -8.44 -4.66 8.49
CA ALA A 139 -9.42 -5.62 8.99
C ALA A 139 -9.08 -7.07 8.60
N PHE A 140 -8.47 -7.28 7.43
CA PHE A 140 -8.07 -8.61 6.96
C PHE A 140 -6.92 -9.21 7.78
N VAL A 141 -5.98 -8.40 8.26
CA VAL A 141 -4.89 -8.87 9.13
C VAL A 141 -5.44 -9.56 10.39
N ILE A 142 -6.53 -9.03 10.97
CA ILE A 142 -7.17 -9.61 12.15
C ILE A 142 -7.71 -11.03 11.84
N GLU A 143 -8.26 -11.23 10.64
CA GLU A 143 -8.78 -12.54 10.23
C GLU A 143 -7.68 -13.58 9.98
N LEU A 144 -6.44 -13.13 9.68
CA LEU A 144 -5.34 -14.03 9.35
C LEU A 144 -4.63 -14.64 10.56
N VAL A 145 -4.59 -13.94 11.70
CA VAL A 145 -3.76 -14.36 12.86
C VAL A 145 -4.56 -14.64 14.13
N GLY A 146 -5.84 -14.27 14.20
CA GLY A 146 -6.63 -14.36 15.41
C GLY A 146 -6.22 -13.31 16.48
N ARG A 147 -6.85 -13.39 17.65
CA ARG A 147 -6.67 -12.38 18.71
C ARG A 147 -5.34 -12.50 19.46
N GLU A 148 -4.80 -13.69 19.57
CA GLU A 148 -3.58 -13.98 20.35
C GLU A 148 -2.34 -13.33 19.74
N ASP A 149 -2.18 -13.40 18.42
CA ASP A 149 -1.02 -12.88 17.69
C ASP A 149 -1.25 -11.51 17.04
N LEU A 150 -2.43 -10.89 17.31
CA LEU A 150 -2.84 -9.65 16.64
C LEU A 150 -1.87 -8.50 16.88
N ALA A 151 -1.40 -8.29 18.10
CA ALA A 151 -0.45 -7.22 18.42
C ALA A 151 0.86 -7.37 17.64
N ASN A 152 1.35 -8.60 17.51
CA ASN A 152 2.55 -8.91 16.73
C ASN A 152 2.33 -8.70 15.23
N ALA A 153 1.18 -9.12 14.69
CA ALA A 153 0.81 -8.91 13.30
C ALA A 153 0.68 -7.43 12.95
N ILE A 154 0.08 -6.62 13.82
CA ILE A 154 -0.02 -5.17 13.65
C ILE A 154 1.37 -4.53 13.65
N ALA A 155 2.25 -4.92 14.58
CA ALA A 155 3.62 -4.41 14.63
C ALA A 155 4.41 -4.75 13.35
N LEU A 156 4.30 -5.99 12.86
CA LEU A 156 4.93 -6.41 11.61
C LEU A 156 4.36 -5.67 10.40
N ASN A 157 3.04 -5.50 10.32
CA ASN A 157 2.40 -4.77 9.24
C ASN A 157 2.82 -3.29 9.22
N SER A 158 2.93 -2.65 10.40
CA SER A 158 3.45 -1.29 10.54
C SER A 158 4.92 -1.20 10.13
N GLY A 159 5.74 -2.18 10.54
CA GLY A 159 7.13 -2.31 10.10
C GLY A 159 7.27 -2.44 8.58
N THR A 160 6.39 -3.23 7.96
CA THR A 160 6.32 -3.36 6.49
C THR A 160 6.02 -2.03 5.82
N PHE A 161 5.03 -1.28 6.33
CA PHE A 161 4.66 0.01 5.78
C PHE A 161 5.81 1.03 5.87
N HIS A 162 6.43 1.15 7.03
CA HIS A 162 7.55 2.09 7.24
C HIS A 162 8.81 1.64 6.50
N GLY A 163 9.11 0.34 6.47
CA GLY A 163 10.22 -0.22 5.71
C GLY A 163 10.06 0.04 4.20
N ALA A 164 8.88 -0.21 3.66
CA ALA A 164 8.59 0.08 2.25
C ALA A 164 8.71 1.58 1.92
N ARG A 165 8.33 2.47 2.85
CA ARG A 165 8.47 3.92 2.70
C ARG A 165 9.93 4.38 2.60
N VAL A 166 10.86 3.64 3.20
CA VAL A 166 12.30 3.93 3.12
C VAL A 166 12.91 3.27 1.88
N ILE A 167 12.58 2.00 1.62
CA ILE A 167 13.13 1.22 0.52
C ILE A 167 12.59 1.70 -0.83
N GLY A 168 11.29 2.03 -0.92
CA GLY A 168 10.62 2.42 -2.15
C GLY A 168 11.32 3.55 -2.91
N PRO A 169 11.64 4.68 -2.27
CA PRO A 169 12.38 5.78 -2.90
C PRO A 169 13.75 5.38 -3.43
N ALA A 170 14.51 4.54 -2.71
CA ALA A 170 15.80 4.04 -3.15
C ALA A 170 15.67 3.17 -4.42
N VAL A 171 14.69 2.26 -4.43
CA VAL A 171 14.36 1.44 -5.59
C VAL A 171 13.89 2.32 -6.76
N ALA A 172 13.07 3.35 -6.48
CA ALA A 172 12.63 4.30 -7.49
C ALA A 172 13.80 5.00 -8.18
N GLY A 173 14.78 5.50 -7.42
CA GLY A 173 15.95 6.16 -7.98
C GLY A 173 16.71 5.27 -8.96
N ILE A 174 16.95 4.00 -8.58
CA ILE A 174 17.65 3.03 -9.43
C ILE A 174 16.83 2.72 -10.69
N LEU A 175 15.54 2.40 -10.53
CA LEU A 175 14.70 1.97 -11.65
C LEU A 175 14.38 3.12 -12.61
N VAL A 176 14.15 4.31 -12.12
CA VAL A 176 13.95 5.50 -12.98
C VAL A 176 15.22 5.83 -13.77
N ALA A 177 16.40 5.68 -13.16
CA ALA A 177 17.68 5.92 -13.84
C ALA A 177 17.99 4.86 -14.91
N THR A 178 17.58 3.60 -14.72
CA THR A 178 17.94 2.47 -15.61
C THR A 178 16.85 2.14 -16.61
N LEU A 179 15.58 2.13 -16.22
CA LEU A 179 14.44 1.72 -17.03
C LEU A 179 13.48 2.88 -17.38
N GLY A 180 13.77 4.08 -16.86
CA GLY A 180 12.89 5.23 -17.00
C GLY A 180 11.64 5.11 -16.12
N VAL A 181 10.80 6.16 -16.15
CA VAL A 181 9.55 6.22 -15.35
C VAL A 181 8.53 5.17 -15.79
N SER A 182 8.46 4.86 -17.09
CA SER A 182 7.54 3.83 -17.62
C SER A 182 7.86 2.44 -17.06
N GLY A 183 9.16 2.09 -16.98
CA GLY A 183 9.62 0.83 -16.40
C GLY A 183 9.29 0.72 -14.90
N ALA A 184 9.45 1.81 -14.15
CA ALA A 184 9.07 1.86 -12.75
C ALA A 184 7.56 1.62 -12.56
N PHE A 185 6.70 2.27 -13.35
CA PHE A 185 5.25 2.04 -13.28
C PHE A 185 4.84 0.63 -13.68
N PHE A 186 5.49 0.07 -14.71
CA PHE A 186 5.24 -1.31 -15.14
C PHE A 186 5.58 -2.30 -14.03
N LEU A 187 6.76 -2.16 -13.41
CA LEU A 187 7.19 -3.04 -12.31
C LEU A 187 6.29 -2.91 -11.09
N ASN A 188 5.78 -1.69 -10.79
CA ASN A 188 4.77 -1.55 -9.76
C ASN A 188 3.47 -2.29 -10.13
N GLY A 189 3.02 -2.17 -11.39
CA GLY A 189 1.86 -2.95 -11.87
C GLY A 189 2.04 -4.45 -11.62
N VAL A 190 3.21 -4.99 -11.95
CA VAL A 190 3.55 -6.39 -11.70
C VAL A 190 3.59 -6.72 -10.20
N SER A 191 4.06 -5.79 -9.34
CA SER A 191 4.17 -6.03 -7.90
C SER A 191 2.83 -6.33 -7.23
N PHE A 192 1.72 -5.81 -7.76
CA PHE A 192 0.38 -6.11 -7.25
C PHE A 192 -0.02 -7.58 -7.41
N LEU A 193 0.57 -8.32 -8.37
CA LEU A 193 0.35 -9.76 -8.52
C LEU A 193 0.83 -10.55 -7.30
N ALA A 194 1.77 -10.01 -6.52
CA ALA A 194 2.26 -10.68 -5.31
C ALA A 194 1.20 -10.72 -4.19
N VAL A 195 0.15 -9.91 -4.28
CA VAL A 195 -0.96 -9.87 -3.31
C VAL A 195 -2.19 -10.61 -3.85
N LEU A 196 -2.38 -10.68 -5.16
CA LEU A 196 -3.50 -11.35 -5.83
C LEU A 196 -3.35 -12.87 -5.82
#